data_bb4ff31f789311607fa8084811e57671
#
_entry.id   bb4ff31f789311607fa8084811e57671
#
_cell.length_a   1.000
_cell.length_b   1.000
_cell.length_c   1.000
_cell.angle_alpha   90.00
_cell.angle_beta   90.00
_cell.angle_gamma   90.00
#
_symmetry.space_group_name_H-M   'P 1'
#
loop_
_entity.id
_entity.type
_entity.pdbx_description
1 polymer ?
#
loop_
_entity_poly.entity_id
_entity_poly.type
_entity_poly.pdbx_seq_one_letter_code
_entity_poly.pdbx_strand_id
1 'polypeptide(L)'
;YPNIYAAAWSASLVIESELEVRIGEDEVAYLALYIGGAIERLNVGVEVCILCNHGIGISRILKEQIERSIQNINVVDVLTTRDTCKIQRSQCDFLISSVPVGDVFAGRDVVQIGNVLQPWDIQQIQNKMKQVRKKKMRRIAEKTELSEYQLFHPSLVYHFPERTHKKEIISFLCARLAEAGYVTKDYEQTVLDR
;
A
#
# COMPACT_ATOMS: atom_id res chain seq x y z
N TYR A 1 -4.51 -9.86 -12.92
CA TYR A 1 -3.61 -8.68 -12.73
C TYR A 1 -2.48 -8.64 -13.78
N PRO A 2 -2.77 -8.36 -15.07
CA PRO A 2 -1.77 -8.39 -16.15
C PRO A 2 -0.57 -7.46 -15.89
N ASN A 3 -0.83 -6.28 -15.32
CA ASN A 3 0.22 -5.30 -15.03
C ASN A 3 1.21 -5.76 -13.94
N ILE A 4 0.74 -6.55 -12.96
CA ILE A 4 1.59 -7.09 -11.90
C ILE A 4 2.49 -8.19 -12.49
N TYR A 5 1.95 -9.03 -13.35
CA TYR A 5 2.72 -10.08 -14.02
C TYR A 5 3.79 -9.48 -14.94
N ALA A 6 3.45 -8.44 -15.70
CA ALA A 6 4.42 -7.72 -16.53
C ALA A 6 5.53 -7.07 -15.68
N ALA A 7 5.19 -6.52 -14.51
CA ALA A 7 6.19 -5.98 -13.58
C ALA A 7 7.10 -7.08 -13.02
N ALA A 8 6.53 -8.25 -12.69
CA ALA A 8 7.30 -9.40 -12.22
C ALA A 8 8.28 -9.91 -13.29
N TRP A 9 7.87 -9.98 -14.56
CA TRP A 9 8.74 -10.29 -15.69
C TRP A 9 9.88 -9.28 -15.83
N SER A 10 9.57 -7.97 -15.71
CA SER A 10 10.62 -6.96 -15.79
C SER A 10 11.62 -7.08 -14.64
N ALA A 11 11.14 -7.40 -13.44
CA ALA A 11 11.98 -7.63 -12.27
C ALA A 11 12.84 -8.89 -12.42
N SER A 12 12.30 -9.98 -12.99
CA SER A 12 13.06 -11.21 -13.18
C SER A 12 14.26 -11.02 -14.09
N LEU A 13 14.13 -10.23 -15.17
CA LEU A 13 15.25 -9.92 -16.08
C LEU A 13 16.39 -9.20 -15.35
N VAL A 14 16.08 -8.29 -14.43
CA VAL A 14 17.09 -7.61 -13.62
C VAL A 14 17.77 -8.60 -12.68
N ILE A 15 16.98 -9.44 -11.98
CA ILE A 15 17.51 -10.46 -11.07
C ILE A 15 18.41 -11.46 -11.82
N GLU A 16 18.00 -11.92 -13.01
CA GLU A 16 18.80 -12.82 -13.84
C GLU A 16 20.15 -12.19 -14.23
N SER A 17 20.15 -10.89 -14.59
CA SER A 17 21.37 -10.20 -14.98
C SER A 17 22.31 -9.93 -13.82
N GLU A 18 21.79 -9.63 -12.63
CA GLU A 18 22.60 -9.29 -11.46
C GLU A 18 23.14 -10.53 -10.73
N LEU A 19 22.35 -11.61 -10.72
CA LEU A 19 22.71 -12.83 -9.97
C LEU A 19 23.21 -13.97 -10.86
N GLU A 20 23.26 -13.77 -12.18
CA GLU A 20 23.67 -14.79 -13.16
C GLU A 20 22.88 -16.10 -13.04
N VAL A 21 21.60 -16.02 -12.67
CA VAL A 21 20.69 -17.15 -12.55
C VAL A 21 19.62 -17.09 -13.62
N ARG A 22 18.95 -18.21 -13.88
CA ARG A 22 17.74 -18.23 -14.72
C ARG A 22 16.52 -18.39 -13.83
N ILE A 23 15.50 -17.55 -14.07
CA ILE A 23 14.23 -17.57 -13.38
C ILE A 23 13.19 -18.19 -14.30
N GLY A 24 12.60 -19.30 -13.90
CA GLY A 24 11.53 -19.96 -14.65
C GLY A 24 10.20 -19.21 -14.59
N GLU A 25 9.26 -19.58 -15.43
CA GLU A 25 7.94 -18.96 -15.49
C GLU A 25 7.17 -19.11 -14.17
N ASP A 26 7.34 -20.25 -13.48
CA ASP A 26 6.71 -20.51 -12.18
C ASP A 26 7.25 -19.56 -11.10
N GLU A 27 8.54 -19.27 -11.09
CA GLU A 27 9.14 -18.30 -10.16
C GLU A 27 8.66 -16.87 -10.44
N VAL A 28 8.52 -16.50 -11.73
CA VAL A 28 7.92 -15.21 -12.11
C VAL A 28 6.48 -15.12 -11.62
N ALA A 29 5.70 -16.20 -11.70
CA ALA A 29 4.35 -16.24 -11.17
C ALA A 29 4.34 -16.04 -9.63
N TYR A 30 5.27 -16.64 -8.90
CA TYR A 30 5.42 -16.37 -7.46
C TYR A 30 5.82 -14.93 -7.18
N LEU A 31 6.75 -14.34 -7.92
CA LEU A 31 7.09 -12.92 -7.81
C LEU A 31 5.84 -12.04 -8.01
N ALA A 32 5.02 -12.35 -9.01
CA ALA A 32 3.77 -11.63 -9.27
C ALA A 32 2.79 -11.73 -8.09
N LEU A 33 2.66 -12.90 -7.46
CA LEU A 33 1.84 -13.08 -6.27
C LEU A 33 2.35 -12.27 -5.07
N TYR A 34 3.66 -12.26 -4.82
CA TYR A 34 4.26 -11.47 -3.75
C TYR A 34 4.09 -9.97 -3.98
N ILE A 35 4.33 -9.49 -5.21
CA ILE A 35 4.12 -8.09 -5.59
C ILE A 35 2.64 -7.73 -5.43
N GLY A 36 1.73 -8.57 -5.92
CA GLY A 36 0.28 -8.37 -5.79
C GLY A 36 -0.16 -8.28 -4.33
N GLY A 37 0.25 -9.24 -3.50
CA GLY A 37 -0.07 -9.24 -2.08
C GLY A 37 0.55 -8.04 -1.32
N ALA A 38 1.72 -7.56 -1.73
CA ALA A 38 2.31 -6.34 -1.18
C ALA A 38 1.49 -5.11 -1.55
N ILE A 39 1.07 -5.00 -2.83
CA ILE A 39 0.21 -3.91 -3.30
C ILE A 39 -1.13 -3.91 -2.57
N GLU A 40 -1.74 -5.08 -2.36
CA GLU A 40 -2.99 -5.21 -1.61
C GLU A 40 -2.83 -4.79 -0.14
N ARG A 41 -1.76 -5.19 0.53
CA ARG A 41 -1.45 -4.74 1.90
C ARG A 41 -1.20 -3.24 1.99
N LEU A 42 -0.60 -2.65 0.95
CA LEU A 42 -0.36 -1.22 0.82
C LEU A 42 -1.59 -0.45 0.32
N ASN A 43 -2.67 -1.15 -0.04
CA ASN A 43 -3.93 -0.54 -0.48
C ASN A 43 -4.66 0.05 0.74
N VAL A 44 -3.98 0.97 1.40
CA VAL A 44 -4.46 1.71 2.57
C VAL A 44 -5.73 2.45 2.15
N GLY A 45 -6.81 2.23 2.88
CA GLY A 45 -8.04 2.97 2.69
C GLY A 45 -7.77 4.47 2.71
N VAL A 46 -8.51 5.21 1.91
CA VAL A 46 -8.44 6.66 1.89
C VAL A 46 -9.50 7.19 2.84
N GLU A 47 -9.06 7.97 3.82
CA GLU A 47 -9.93 8.57 4.82
C GLU A 47 -10.37 9.97 4.37
N VAL A 48 -11.67 10.21 4.38
CA VAL A 48 -12.26 11.47 3.94
C VAL A 48 -13.24 12.01 4.96
N CYS A 49 -13.39 13.33 5.02
CA CYS A 49 -14.50 13.98 5.68
C CYS A 49 -15.41 14.62 4.65
N ILE A 50 -16.72 14.55 4.89
CA ILE A 50 -17.72 15.19 4.04
C ILE A 50 -18.12 16.53 4.67
N LEU A 51 -18.14 17.59 3.87
CA LEU A 51 -18.69 18.90 4.23
C LEU A 51 -20.06 19.05 3.58
N CYS A 52 -21.11 19.08 4.41
CA CYS A 52 -22.47 19.19 3.95
C CYS A 52 -23.32 20.05 4.91
N ASN A 53 -23.99 21.06 4.40
CA ASN A 53 -24.86 21.94 5.18
C ASN A 53 -26.37 21.62 5.03
N HIS A 54 -26.72 20.54 4.31
CA HIS A 54 -28.10 20.19 3.96
C HIS A 54 -28.85 19.37 5.03
N GLY A 55 -28.29 19.31 6.25
CA GLY A 55 -28.89 18.56 7.36
C GLY A 55 -28.54 17.08 7.40
N ILE A 56 -28.86 16.45 8.53
CA ILE A 56 -28.40 15.08 8.87
C ILE A 56 -28.86 14.02 7.86
N GLY A 57 -30.10 14.16 7.36
CA GLY A 57 -30.67 13.17 6.42
C GLY A 57 -29.90 13.12 5.10
N ILE A 58 -29.68 14.27 4.47
CA ILE A 58 -28.99 14.35 3.18
C ILE A 58 -27.52 13.99 3.30
N SER A 59 -26.88 14.44 4.36
CA SER A 59 -25.46 14.12 4.60
C SER A 59 -25.22 12.63 4.84
N ARG A 60 -26.17 11.94 5.49
CA ARG A 60 -26.11 10.49 5.67
C ARG A 60 -26.29 9.73 4.36
N ILE A 61 -27.25 10.14 3.52
CA ILE A 61 -27.45 9.55 2.19
C ILE A 61 -26.21 9.72 1.34
N LEU A 62 -25.62 10.92 1.35
CA LEU A 62 -24.41 11.21 0.60
C LEU A 62 -23.22 10.32 1.05
N LYS A 63 -23.05 10.17 2.36
CA LYS A 63 -22.05 9.24 2.92
C LYS A 63 -22.26 7.81 2.39
N GLU A 64 -23.47 7.29 2.52
CA GLU A 64 -23.79 5.93 2.08
C GLU A 64 -23.59 5.74 0.57
N GLN A 65 -23.95 6.73 -0.24
CA GLN A 65 -23.73 6.70 -1.68
C GLN A 65 -22.24 6.65 -2.04
N ILE A 66 -21.42 7.48 -1.39
CA ILE A 66 -19.97 7.50 -1.62
C ILE A 66 -19.35 6.16 -1.24
N GLU A 67 -19.65 5.64 -0.05
CA GLU A 67 -19.09 4.38 0.44
C GLU A 67 -19.52 3.16 -0.39
N ARG A 68 -20.74 3.18 -0.96
CA ARG A 68 -21.22 2.11 -1.86
C ARG A 68 -20.63 2.20 -3.27
N SER A 69 -20.41 3.42 -3.77
CA SER A 69 -19.98 3.64 -5.15
C SER A 69 -18.46 3.56 -5.33
N ILE A 70 -17.70 3.73 -4.24
CA ILE A 70 -16.25 3.84 -4.29
C ILE A 70 -15.63 2.85 -3.30
N GLN A 71 -14.83 1.93 -3.82
CA GLN A 71 -14.12 0.94 -2.99
C GLN A 71 -12.92 1.57 -2.27
N ASN A 72 -12.67 1.10 -1.05
CA ASN A 72 -11.53 1.50 -0.22
C ASN A 72 -11.51 3.01 0.12
N ILE A 73 -12.68 3.63 0.25
CA ILE A 73 -12.89 4.93 0.85
C ILE A 73 -13.57 4.75 2.20
N ASN A 74 -13.13 5.51 3.20
CA ASN A 74 -13.73 5.54 4.53
C ASN A 74 -14.13 6.97 4.88
N VAL A 75 -15.42 7.19 5.11
CA VAL A 75 -15.91 8.49 5.55
C VAL A 75 -15.81 8.56 7.06
N VAL A 76 -14.77 9.22 7.54
CA VAL A 76 -14.44 9.34 8.97
C VAL A 76 -15.47 10.22 9.70
N ASP A 77 -15.86 11.34 9.09
CA ASP A 77 -16.82 12.27 9.70
C ASP A 77 -17.62 13.04 8.64
N VAL A 78 -18.77 13.51 9.05
CA VAL A 78 -19.62 14.42 8.26
C VAL A 78 -19.79 15.71 9.04
N LEU A 79 -19.25 16.79 8.50
CA LEU A 79 -19.09 18.07 9.14
C LEU A 79 -19.86 19.15 8.39
N THR A 80 -20.14 20.24 9.08
CA THR A 80 -20.67 21.46 8.46
C THR A 80 -19.55 22.49 8.29
N THR A 81 -19.75 23.48 7.44
CA THR A 81 -18.77 24.57 7.25
C THR A 81 -18.54 25.39 8.54
N ARG A 82 -19.40 25.23 9.57
CA ARG A 82 -19.25 25.87 10.86
C ARG A 82 -18.29 25.14 11.81
N ASP A 83 -18.04 23.85 11.53
CA ASP A 83 -17.16 22.99 12.35
C ASP A 83 -15.68 23.18 12.03
N THR A 84 -15.21 24.41 11.80
CA THR A 84 -13.85 24.73 11.34
C THR A 84 -12.76 24.12 12.22
N CYS A 85 -12.91 24.14 13.53
CA CYS A 85 -11.95 23.54 14.47
C CYS A 85 -11.86 22.01 14.34
N LYS A 86 -12.99 21.32 14.08
CA LYS A 86 -12.99 19.88 13.86
C LYS A 86 -12.34 19.52 12.54
N ILE A 87 -12.62 20.31 11.50
CA ILE A 87 -12.06 20.12 10.16
C ILE A 87 -10.53 20.30 10.20
N GLN A 88 -10.01 21.30 10.90
CA GLN A 88 -8.57 21.52 11.03
C GLN A 88 -7.87 20.39 11.80
N ARG A 89 -8.53 19.79 12.78
CA ARG A 89 -8.00 18.68 13.58
C ARG A 89 -8.23 17.31 12.97
N SER A 90 -9.12 17.20 11.96
CA SER A 90 -9.41 15.93 11.34
C SER A 90 -8.18 15.38 10.60
N GLN A 91 -7.89 14.11 10.81
CA GLN A 91 -6.77 13.42 10.17
C GLN A 91 -7.17 12.79 8.82
N CYS A 92 -8.17 13.35 8.14
CA CYS A 92 -8.59 12.87 6.83
C CYS A 92 -7.58 13.25 5.74
N ASP A 93 -7.53 12.44 4.71
CA ASP A 93 -6.64 12.62 3.56
C ASP A 93 -7.05 13.79 2.66
N PHE A 94 -8.35 13.97 2.47
CA PHE A 94 -8.95 15.12 1.79
C PHE A 94 -10.42 15.29 2.19
N LEU A 95 -10.97 16.42 1.81
CA LEU A 95 -12.36 16.77 2.06
C LEU A 95 -13.20 16.58 0.80
N ILE A 96 -14.43 16.10 0.96
CA ILE A 96 -15.46 16.08 -0.08
C ILE A 96 -16.52 17.10 0.33
N SER A 97 -16.76 18.11 -0.50
CA SER A 97 -17.69 19.18 -0.15
C SER A 97 -18.85 19.28 -1.12
N SER A 98 -20.07 19.25 -0.58
CA SER A 98 -21.30 19.55 -1.35
C SER A 98 -21.66 21.04 -1.31
N VAL A 99 -20.84 21.87 -0.69
CA VAL A 99 -21.04 23.32 -0.60
C VAL A 99 -19.77 24.05 -1.02
N PRO A 100 -19.88 25.29 -1.54
CA PRO A 100 -18.71 26.09 -1.85
C PRO A 100 -17.82 26.25 -0.63
N VAL A 101 -16.53 26.01 -0.78
CA VAL A 101 -15.53 26.08 0.28
C VAL A 101 -14.78 27.39 0.12
N GLY A 102 -14.87 28.27 1.08
CA GLY A 102 -14.12 29.53 1.10
C GLY A 102 -12.67 29.34 1.56
N ASP A 103 -11.92 30.43 1.63
CA ASP A 103 -10.49 30.49 1.99
C ASP A 103 -10.14 29.90 3.37
N VAL A 104 -11.14 29.68 4.22
CA VAL A 104 -10.98 29.07 5.55
C VAL A 104 -10.37 27.65 5.47
N PHE A 105 -10.48 27.01 4.33
CA PHE A 105 -9.93 25.67 4.07
C PHE A 105 -8.69 25.72 3.16
N ALA A 106 -8.10 26.90 2.99
CA ALA A 106 -6.84 27.06 2.26
C ALA A 106 -5.76 26.13 2.86
N GLY A 107 -5.16 25.29 2.02
CA GLY A 107 -4.17 24.29 2.43
C GLY A 107 -4.72 22.87 2.64
N ARG A 108 -6.03 22.65 2.58
CA ARG A 108 -6.65 21.32 2.53
C ARG A 108 -7.01 20.96 1.09
N ASP A 109 -6.77 19.73 0.74
CA ASP A 109 -7.24 19.17 -0.53
C ASP A 109 -8.76 18.97 -0.46
N VAL A 110 -9.52 19.60 -1.35
CA VAL A 110 -10.99 19.52 -1.40
C VAL A 110 -11.43 19.05 -2.78
N VAL A 111 -12.36 18.10 -2.80
CA VAL A 111 -13.10 17.70 -4.00
C VAL A 111 -14.52 18.24 -3.85
N GLN A 112 -14.91 19.14 -4.73
CA GLN A 112 -16.26 19.69 -4.73
C GLN A 112 -17.18 18.82 -5.56
N ILE A 113 -18.35 18.48 -5.00
CA ILE A 113 -19.38 17.65 -5.62
C ILE A 113 -20.73 18.35 -5.58
N GLY A 114 -21.71 17.82 -6.31
CA GLY A 114 -23.10 18.24 -6.20
C GLY A 114 -23.80 17.70 -4.94
N ASN A 115 -25.03 18.18 -4.70
CA ASN A 115 -25.88 17.65 -3.60
C ASN A 115 -26.36 16.22 -3.87
N VAL A 116 -26.32 15.79 -5.12
CA VAL A 116 -26.60 14.43 -5.56
C VAL A 116 -25.37 13.94 -6.30
N LEU A 117 -24.84 12.81 -5.85
CA LEU A 117 -23.63 12.23 -6.40
C LEU A 117 -23.83 11.82 -7.86
N GLN A 118 -23.05 12.40 -8.75
CA GLN A 118 -23.08 12.14 -10.18
C GLN A 118 -21.89 11.29 -10.62
N PRO A 119 -21.92 10.61 -11.78
CA PRO A 119 -20.81 9.81 -12.26
C PRO A 119 -19.47 10.58 -12.36
N TRP A 120 -19.50 11.84 -12.75
CA TRP A 120 -18.29 12.67 -12.81
C TRP A 120 -17.74 13.03 -11.44
N ASP A 121 -18.58 13.16 -10.40
CA ASP A 121 -18.15 13.38 -9.02
C ASP A 121 -17.38 12.15 -8.51
N ILE A 122 -17.91 10.95 -8.80
CA ILE A 122 -17.25 9.68 -8.47
C ILE A 122 -15.87 9.63 -9.14
N GLN A 123 -15.78 10.00 -10.41
CA GLN A 123 -14.52 10.03 -11.15
C GLN A 123 -13.51 11.01 -10.54
N GLN A 124 -13.95 12.20 -10.14
CA GLN A 124 -13.09 13.19 -9.47
C GLN A 124 -12.57 12.66 -8.13
N ILE A 125 -13.44 12.08 -7.30
CA ILE A 125 -13.04 11.47 -6.04
C ILE A 125 -12.03 10.36 -6.26
N GLN A 126 -12.28 9.45 -7.22
CA GLN A 126 -11.36 8.36 -7.54
C GLN A 126 -9.99 8.85 -8.02
N ASN A 127 -9.96 9.90 -8.85
CA ASN A 127 -8.72 10.52 -9.30
C ASN A 127 -7.93 11.13 -8.12
N LYS A 128 -8.63 11.79 -7.20
CA LYS A 128 -8.01 12.31 -5.98
C LYS A 128 -7.47 11.20 -5.09
N MET A 129 -8.22 10.12 -4.91
CA MET A 129 -7.77 8.94 -4.18
C MET A 129 -6.47 8.35 -4.76
N LYS A 130 -6.37 8.25 -6.10
CA LYS A 130 -5.14 7.79 -6.77
C LYS A 130 -3.94 8.68 -6.44
N GLN A 131 -4.12 10.00 -6.42
CA GLN A 131 -3.07 10.95 -6.05
C GLN A 131 -2.64 10.79 -4.58
N VAL A 132 -3.62 10.67 -3.67
CA VAL A 132 -3.36 10.47 -2.24
C VAL A 132 -2.62 9.16 -1.99
N ARG A 133 -3.06 8.06 -2.60
CA ARG A 133 -2.39 6.76 -2.51
C ARG A 133 -0.95 6.83 -3.01
N LYS A 134 -0.72 7.45 -4.16
CA LYS A 134 0.63 7.64 -4.70
C LYS A 134 1.51 8.43 -3.72
N LYS A 135 0.98 9.47 -3.09
CA LYS A 135 1.69 10.27 -2.08
C LYS A 135 1.99 9.48 -0.80
N LYS A 136 1.01 8.68 -0.32
CA LYS A 136 1.21 7.77 0.83
C LYS A 136 2.27 6.71 0.54
N MET A 137 2.21 6.08 -0.64
CA MET A 137 3.19 5.09 -1.08
C MET A 137 4.61 5.67 -1.14
N ARG A 138 4.75 6.86 -1.72
CA ARG A 138 6.04 7.55 -1.76
C ARG A 138 6.60 7.85 -0.37
N ARG A 139 5.75 8.31 0.57
CA ARG A 139 6.16 8.54 1.96
C ARG A 139 6.55 7.26 2.68
N ILE A 140 5.88 6.14 2.39
CA ILE A 140 6.25 4.84 2.93
C ILE A 140 7.61 4.42 2.34
N ALA A 141 7.81 4.55 1.03
CA ALA A 141 9.08 4.25 0.38
C ALA A 141 10.24 5.13 0.90
N GLU A 142 10.00 6.42 1.11
CA GLU A 142 10.98 7.36 1.68
C GLU A 142 11.28 7.09 3.16
N LYS A 143 10.30 6.62 3.95
CA LYS A 143 10.51 6.21 5.35
C LYS A 143 11.12 4.83 5.48
N THR A 144 10.85 3.97 4.53
CA THR A 144 11.52 2.70 4.37
C THR A 144 12.76 3.03 3.53
N GLU A 145 13.77 3.65 4.14
CA GLU A 145 15.14 3.56 3.67
C GLU A 145 15.56 2.10 3.80
N LEU A 146 14.98 1.26 2.94
CA LEU A 146 15.57 0.00 2.58
C LEU A 146 16.78 0.40 1.73
N SER A 147 17.87 0.77 2.42
CA SER A 147 19.15 0.73 1.75
C SER A 147 19.24 -0.68 1.18
N GLU A 148 19.60 -0.82 -0.08
CA GLU A 148 19.78 -2.10 -0.76
C GLU A 148 20.56 -3.10 0.10
N TYR A 149 21.39 -2.60 1.02
CA TYR A 149 22.22 -3.35 1.98
C TYR A 149 21.48 -3.86 3.23
N GLN A 150 20.26 -3.41 3.55
CA GLN A 150 19.55 -3.90 4.74
C GLN A 150 18.70 -5.16 4.48
N LEU A 151 18.26 -5.39 3.23
CA LEU A 151 17.51 -6.60 2.85
C LEU A 151 18.42 -7.75 2.43
N PHE A 152 19.55 -7.43 1.79
CA PHE A 152 20.49 -8.40 1.27
C PHE A 152 21.90 -8.03 1.75
N HIS A 153 22.40 -8.76 2.72
CA HIS A 153 23.80 -8.64 3.07
C HIS A 153 24.59 -9.58 2.17
N PRO A 154 25.61 -9.11 1.41
CA PRO A 154 26.36 -9.96 0.46
C PRO A 154 26.92 -11.24 1.10
N SER A 155 27.31 -11.17 2.36
CA SER A 155 27.82 -12.35 3.12
C SER A 155 26.75 -13.39 3.47
N LEU A 156 25.47 -13.10 3.24
CA LEU A 156 24.33 -13.99 3.49
C LEU A 156 23.69 -14.51 2.17
N VAL A 157 24.31 -14.21 1.03
CA VAL A 157 23.91 -14.77 -0.27
C VAL A 157 24.78 -15.98 -0.56
N TYR A 158 24.18 -17.14 -0.71
CA TYR A 158 24.87 -18.39 -0.96
C TYR A 158 24.34 -19.05 -2.24
N HIS A 159 25.25 -19.52 -3.07
CA HIS A 159 24.93 -20.29 -4.25
C HIS A 159 25.32 -21.75 -4.02
N PHE A 160 24.37 -22.68 -4.26
CA PHE A 160 24.58 -24.11 -4.14
C PHE A 160 24.63 -24.72 -5.56
N PRO A 161 25.80 -24.94 -6.15
CA PRO A 161 25.93 -25.38 -7.54
C PRO A 161 25.49 -26.83 -7.74
N GLU A 162 25.43 -27.65 -6.69
CA GLU A 162 25.03 -29.05 -6.75
C GLU A 162 23.65 -29.24 -6.11
N ARG A 163 22.97 -30.35 -6.48
CA ARG A 163 21.70 -30.74 -5.87
C ARG A 163 21.92 -31.12 -4.41
N THR A 164 21.72 -30.16 -3.53
CA THR A 164 21.82 -30.33 -2.07
C THR A 164 20.44 -30.58 -1.48
N HIS A 165 20.35 -31.44 -0.50
CA HIS A 165 19.08 -31.71 0.18
C HIS A 165 18.54 -30.46 0.89
N LYS A 166 17.22 -30.21 0.78
CA LYS A 166 16.52 -29.07 1.40
C LYS A 166 16.92 -28.87 2.87
N LYS A 167 17.00 -29.96 3.65
CA LYS A 167 17.38 -29.90 5.07
C LYS A 167 18.78 -29.37 5.29
N GLU A 168 19.74 -29.81 4.49
CA GLU A 168 21.16 -29.38 4.56
C GLU A 168 21.30 -27.89 4.25
N ILE A 169 20.55 -27.41 3.24
CA ILE A 169 20.49 -25.97 2.90
C ILE A 169 19.94 -25.18 4.07
N ILE A 170 18.81 -25.61 4.65
CA ILE A 170 18.18 -24.94 5.79
C ILE A 170 19.16 -24.90 6.97
N SER A 171 19.77 -26.03 7.35
CA SER A 171 20.73 -26.10 8.44
C SER A 171 21.90 -25.17 8.21
N PHE A 172 22.47 -25.17 7.01
CA PHE A 172 23.57 -24.27 6.66
C PHE A 172 23.18 -22.80 6.78
N LEU A 173 22.03 -22.39 6.22
CA LEU A 173 21.57 -21.00 6.27
C LEU A 173 21.24 -20.55 7.70
N CYS A 174 20.60 -21.41 8.50
CA CYS A 174 20.30 -21.12 9.90
C CYS A 174 21.58 -20.95 10.72
N ALA A 175 22.59 -21.79 10.49
CA ALA A 175 23.89 -21.67 11.16
C ALA A 175 24.56 -20.33 10.83
N ARG A 176 24.56 -19.91 9.55
CA ARG A 176 25.12 -18.62 9.12
C ARG A 176 24.40 -17.42 9.71
N LEU A 177 23.07 -17.48 9.78
CA LEU A 177 22.28 -16.43 10.40
C LEU A 177 22.53 -16.33 11.91
N ALA A 178 22.72 -17.46 12.58
CA ALA A 178 23.05 -17.49 14.00
C ALA A 178 24.49 -16.97 14.28
N GLU A 179 25.47 -17.33 13.44
CA GLU A 179 26.83 -16.78 13.50
C GLU A 179 26.85 -15.26 13.30
N ALA A 180 26.02 -14.74 12.40
CA ALA A 180 25.87 -13.32 12.16
C ALA A 180 25.03 -12.60 13.23
N GLY A 181 24.46 -13.32 14.20
CA GLY A 181 23.68 -12.74 15.30
C GLY A 181 22.25 -12.32 14.96
N TYR A 182 21.72 -12.71 13.80
CA TYR A 182 20.36 -12.38 13.38
C TYR A 182 19.29 -13.27 13.99
N VAL A 183 19.64 -14.51 14.35
CA VAL A 183 18.72 -15.50 14.93
C VAL A 183 19.38 -16.25 16.08
N THR A 184 18.56 -16.88 16.93
CA THR A 184 19.02 -17.78 17.98
C THR A 184 19.39 -19.16 17.42
N LYS A 185 20.18 -19.95 18.16
CA LYS A 185 20.59 -21.31 17.73
C LYS A 185 19.42 -22.27 17.54
N ASP A 186 18.30 -22.01 18.21
CA ASP A 186 17.08 -22.84 18.12
C ASP A 186 16.20 -22.52 16.90
N TYR A 187 16.57 -21.52 16.11
CA TYR A 187 15.82 -21.08 14.94
C TYR A 187 15.69 -22.17 13.87
N GLU A 188 16.73 -23.00 13.70
CA GLU A 188 16.73 -24.13 12.78
C GLU A 188 15.57 -25.09 13.05
N GLN A 189 15.35 -25.47 14.31
CA GLN A 189 14.25 -26.35 14.68
C GLN A 189 12.89 -25.75 14.32
N THR A 190 12.72 -24.45 14.56
CA THR A 190 11.49 -23.73 14.22
C THR A 190 11.18 -23.73 12.72
N VAL A 191 12.24 -23.69 11.88
CA VAL A 191 12.11 -23.73 10.42
C VAL A 191 11.81 -25.13 9.90
N LEU A 192 12.44 -26.16 10.50
CA LEU A 192 12.27 -27.57 10.10
C LEU A 192 10.91 -28.15 10.51
N ASP A 193 10.29 -27.63 11.55
CA ASP A 193 8.99 -28.06 12.07
C ASP A 193 7.79 -27.45 11.29
N ARG A 194 8.05 -26.59 10.28
CA ARG A 194 7.06 -26.00 9.35
C ARG A 194 7.08 -26.68 8.00
#